data_89ec4d8dd319308e705cea6989f13eec
#
_entry.id   89ec4d8dd319308e705cea6989f13eec
#
_cell.length_a   1.000
_cell.length_b   1.000
_cell.length_c   1.000
_cell.angle_alpha   90.00
_cell.angle_beta   90.00
_cell.angle_gamma   90.00
#
_symmetry.space_group_name_H-M   'P 1'
#
loop_
_entity.id
_entity.type
_entity.pdbx_description
1 polymer ?
#
loop_
_entity_poly.entity_id
_entity_poly.type
_entity_poly.pdbx_seq_one_letter_code
_entity_poly.pdbx_strand_id
1 'polypeptide(L)'
;MKTTEVDQLSQQRRSVFSKDYTGERVHDDIINQMLENANWAPNHKLTEPWRFVVFADDGLKQLGTFQSECYKRVTTADGTFREDRYQSLQTKPLESSHIIAVGMKRDEAKRLPEWEELGAVFCAIQNMYLTATAYGVGCYLSTGGGITNFEEAKPFFEWGPDDKLCGFLHVGMPKATQTAGRRIPISEKVTWIK
;
A
#
# COMPACT_ATOMS: atom_id res chain seq x y z
N MET A 1 -6.94 0.00 25.56
CA MET A 1 -6.92 1.26 24.80
C MET A 1 -8.12 2.09 25.21
N LYS A 2 -7.93 3.39 25.47
CA LYS A 2 -9.05 4.30 25.76
C LYS A 2 -9.71 4.69 24.42
N THR A 3 -11.01 4.94 24.42
CA THR A 3 -11.73 5.38 23.20
C THR A 3 -11.11 6.61 22.57
N THR A 4 -10.63 7.57 23.37
CA THR A 4 -9.90 8.76 22.93
C THR A 4 -8.60 8.46 22.18
N GLU A 5 -7.93 7.34 22.45
CA GLU A 5 -6.70 6.93 21.73
C GLU A 5 -7.00 6.49 20.31
N VAL A 6 -8.11 5.75 20.10
CA VAL A 6 -8.56 5.35 18.77
C VAL A 6 -8.94 6.58 17.94
N ASP A 7 -9.67 7.52 18.54
CA ASP A 7 -10.09 8.76 17.87
C ASP A 7 -8.87 9.57 17.43
N GLN A 8 -7.90 9.75 18.32
CA GLN A 8 -6.66 10.47 18.04
C GLN A 8 -5.86 9.81 16.93
N LEU A 9 -5.64 8.49 17.01
CA LEU A 9 -4.90 7.74 16.00
C LEU A 9 -5.54 7.84 14.62
N SER A 10 -6.87 7.69 14.56
CA SER A 10 -7.63 7.82 13.31
C SER A 10 -7.55 9.23 12.72
N GLN A 11 -7.56 10.26 13.59
CA GLN A 11 -7.46 11.66 13.17
C GLN A 11 -6.04 12.09 12.80
N GLN A 12 -5.00 11.48 13.39
CA GLN A 12 -3.60 11.80 13.14
C GLN A 12 -3.05 11.11 11.88
N ARG A 13 -3.58 9.94 11.51
CA ARG A 13 -3.11 9.18 10.34
C ARG A 13 -3.15 10.04 9.06
N ARG A 14 -1.99 10.14 8.39
CA ARG A 14 -1.82 10.84 7.10
C ARG A 14 -1.08 9.95 6.11
N SER A 15 -1.26 10.26 4.83
CA SER A 15 -0.35 9.79 3.79
C SER A 15 0.87 10.72 3.77
N VAL A 16 2.05 10.16 3.95
CA VAL A 16 3.34 10.86 3.89
C VAL A 16 4.07 10.35 2.66
N PHE A 17 4.30 11.22 1.68
CA PHE A 17 4.93 10.82 0.42
C PHE A 17 6.44 10.62 0.58
N SER A 18 7.03 9.75 -0.26
CA SER A 18 8.44 9.37 -0.17
C SER A 18 9.42 10.56 -0.23
N LYS A 19 9.11 11.60 -1.00
CA LYS A 19 9.90 12.85 -1.05
C LYS A 19 10.03 13.55 0.32
N ASP A 20 9.11 13.27 1.23
CA ASP A 20 9.05 13.85 2.57
C ASP A 20 9.66 12.93 3.64
N TYR A 21 10.38 11.86 3.24
CA TYR A 21 11.12 10.98 4.14
C TYR A 21 12.55 11.48 4.36
N THR A 22 13.08 11.20 5.57
CA THR A 22 14.45 11.59 5.97
C THR A 22 15.53 10.77 5.26
N GLY A 23 15.21 9.57 4.78
CA GLY A 23 16.17 8.57 4.34
C GLY A 23 16.66 7.64 5.44
N GLU A 24 16.28 7.87 6.71
CA GLU A 24 16.57 6.93 7.79
C GLU A 24 15.81 5.63 7.62
N ARG A 25 16.50 4.53 7.96
CA ARG A 25 15.89 3.20 7.92
C ARG A 25 14.84 3.05 9.04
N VAL A 26 13.66 2.59 8.67
CA VAL A 26 12.65 2.11 9.62
C VAL A 26 13.08 0.72 10.10
N HIS A 27 12.99 0.44 11.41
CA HIS A 27 13.37 -0.85 11.96
C HIS A 27 12.41 -1.96 11.48
N ASP A 28 12.97 -3.13 11.14
CA ASP A 28 12.20 -4.25 10.59
C ASP A 28 11.12 -4.76 11.55
N ASP A 29 11.32 -4.65 12.87
CA ASP A 29 10.30 -5.00 13.86
C ASP A 29 9.02 -4.16 13.71
N ILE A 30 9.14 -2.90 13.30
CA ILE A 30 7.96 -2.05 13.04
C ILE A 30 7.24 -2.54 11.79
N ILE A 31 7.99 -2.91 10.74
CA ILE A 31 7.41 -3.51 9.53
C ILE A 31 6.69 -4.81 9.86
N ASN A 32 7.32 -5.68 10.64
CA ASN A 32 6.72 -6.94 11.10
C ASN A 32 5.44 -6.68 11.90
N GLN A 33 5.43 -5.68 12.80
CA GLN A 33 4.24 -5.32 13.57
C GLN A 33 3.12 -4.76 12.67
N MET A 34 3.47 -3.99 11.61
CA MET A 34 2.50 -3.53 10.62
C MET A 34 1.84 -4.72 9.89
N LEU A 35 2.64 -5.71 9.49
CA LEU A 35 2.14 -6.92 8.81
C LEU A 35 1.30 -7.78 9.75
N GLU A 36 1.73 -7.95 11.01
CA GLU A 36 0.95 -8.68 12.01
C GLU A 36 -0.41 -8.02 12.25
N ASN A 37 -0.46 -6.70 12.41
CA ASN A 37 -1.72 -5.99 12.60
C ASN A 37 -2.60 -6.00 11.33
N ALA A 38 -1.98 -6.04 10.14
CA ALA A 38 -2.71 -6.24 8.88
C ALA A 38 -3.44 -7.60 8.85
N ASN A 39 -2.80 -8.64 9.40
CA ASN A 39 -3.37 -9.99 9.46
C ASN A 39 -4.63 -10.09 10.34
N TRP A 40 -4.87 -9.11 11.21
CA TRP A 40 -6.09 -9.00 12.01
C TRP A 40 -7.24 -8.23 11.33
N ALA A 41 -7.14 -8.00 10.03
CA ALA A 41 -8.21 -7.36 9.29
C ALA A 41 -9.47 -8.26 9.22
N PRO A 42 -10.68 -7.67 9.22
CA PRO A 42 -11.90 -8.45 9.02
C PRO A 42 -11.94 -9.02 7.61
N ASN A 43 -12.39 -10.26 7.51
CA ASN A 43 -12.62 -10.92 6.22
C ASN A 43 -13.79 -11.91 6.31
N HIS A 44 -14.43 -12.20 5.18
CA HIS A 44 -15.53 -13.14 5.12
C HIS A 44 -15.01 -14.55 4.85
N LYS A 45 -15.60 -15.56 5.52
CA LYS A 45 -15.26 -17.00 5.38
C LYS A 45 -13.78 -17.33 5.59
N LEU A 46 -13.06 -16.52 6.34
CA LEU A 46 -11.64 -16.72 6.65
C LEU A 46 -10.78 -16.95 5.37
N THR A 47 -11.07 -16.19 4.31
CA THR A 47 -10.29 -16.28 3.07
C THR A 47 -8.90 -15.67 3.21
N GLU A 48 -8.73 -14.72 4.15
CA GLU A 48 -7.45 -14.02 4.41
C GLU A 48 -6.72 -13.67 3.10
N PRO A 49 -7.36 -12.83 2.26
CA PRO A 49 -6.96 -12.69 0.86
C PRO A 49 -5.71 -11.86 0.65
N TRP A 50 -5.22 -11.15 1.68
CA TRP A 50 -4.06 -10.29 1.58
C TRP A 50 -2.77 -11.08 1.35
N ARG A 51 -1.93 -10.57 0.46
CA ARG A 51 -0.58 -11.05 0.21
C ARG A 51 0.35 -9.86 0.21
N PHE A 52 1.52 -10.05 0.81
CA PHE A 52 2.51 -8.99 0.97
C PHE A 52 3.87 -9.45 0.48
N VAL A 53 4.55 -8.59 -0.27
CA VAL A 53 5.97 -8.75 -0.60
C VAL A 53 6.70 -7.50 -0.14
N VAL A 54 7.66 -7.66 0.76
CA VAL A 54 8.42 -6.56 1.36
C VAL A 54 9.74 -6.37 0.63
N PHE A 55 10.01 -5.15 0.18
CA PHE A 55 11.25 -4.74 -0.43
C PHE A 55 11.99 -3.78 0.50
N ALA A 56 13.26 -4.06 0.77
CA ALA A 56 14.17 -3.24 1.54
C ALA A 56 15.56 -3.30 0.91
N ASP A 57 16.42 -2.34 1.21
CA ASP A 57 17.81 -2.28 0.77
C ASP A 57 17.96 -2.51 -0.75
N ASP A 58 18.70 -3.54 -1.18
CA ASP A 58 18.87 -3.88 -2.60
C ASP A 58 17.56 -4.35 -3.26
N GLY A 59 16.58 -4.84 -2.48
CA GLY A 59 15.26 -5.15 -2.97
C GLY A 59 14.51 -3.95 -3.55
N LEU A 60 14.76 -2.74 -3.04
CA LEU A 60 14.19 -1.50 -3.59
C LEU A 60 14.71 -1.20 -5.00
N LYS A 61 16.00 -1.48 -5.25
CA LYS A 61 16.60 -1.36 -6.60
C LYS A 61 16.01 -2.41 -7.55
N GLN A 62 15.86 -3.65 -7.09
CA GLN A 62 15.23 -4.72 -7.87
C GLN A 62 13.80 -4.35 -8.24
N LEU A 63 13.01 -3.84 -7.29
CA LEU A 63 11.66 -3.35 -7.56
C LEU A 63 11.66 -2.20 -8.57
N GLY A 64 12.54 -1.21 -8.42
CA GLY A 64 12.66 -0.08 -9.35
C GLY A 64 12.98 -0.53 -10.78
N THR A 65 13.97 -1.44 -10.93
CA THR A 65 14.32 -2.03 -12.22
C THR A 65 13.13 -2.79 -12.82
N PHE A 66 12.49 -3.64 -12.02
CA PHE A 66 11.33 -4.39 -12.49
C PHE A 66 10.18 -3.47 -12.93
N GLN A 67 9.83 -2.47 -12.12
CA GLN A 67 8.75 -1.52 -12.44
C GLN A 67 9.03 -0.75 -13.74
N SER A 68 10.25 -0.25 -13.90
CA SER A 68 10.62 0.54 -15.08
C SER A 68 10.64 -0.32 -16.34
N GLU A 69 11.21 -1.52 -16.30
CA GLU A 69 11.26 -2.42 -17.46
C GLU A 69 9.87 -2.96 -17.84
N CYS A 70 9.03 -3.30 -16.86
CA CYS A 70 7.65 -3.71 -17.10
C CYS A 70 6.86 -2.56 -17.76
N TYR A 71 6.96 -1.35 -17.23
CA TYR A 71 6.35 -0.16 -17.81
C TYR A 71 6.81 0.08 -19.25
N LYS A 72 8.13 0.05 -19.50
CA LYS A 72 8.72 0.25 -20.82
C LYS A 72 8.16 -0.75 -21.84
N ARG A 73 8.16 -2.04 -21.46
CA ARG A 73 7.68 -3.10 -22.35
C ARG A 73 6.22 -2.89 -22.76
N VAL A 74 5.34 -2.65 -21.78
CA VAL A 74 3.91 -2.47 -22.05
C VAL A 74 3.64 -1.19 -22.82
N THR A 75 4.17 -0.05 -22.38
CA THR A 75 3.86 1.25 -22.96
C THR A 75 4.57 1.52 -24.29
N THR A 76 5.66 0.82 -24.60
CA THR A 76 6.26 0.87 -25.95
C THR A 76 5.37 0.14 -26.93
N ALA A 77 4.76 -0.97 -26.54
CA ALA A 77 3.86 -1.73 -27.40
C ALA A 77 2.56 -0.96 -27.73
N ASP A 78 2.05 -0.15 -26.84
CA ASP A 78 0.85 0.68 -27.04
C ASP A 78 1.13 2.11 -27.48
N GLY A 79 2.41 2.50 -27.63
CA GLY A 79 2.84 3.82 -28.09
C GLY A 79 2.70 4.93 -27.05
N THR A 80 2.52 4.61 -25.76
CA THR A 80 2.34 5.58 -24.66
C THR A 80 3.57 5.76 -23.78
N PHE A 81 4.72 5.22 -24.19
CA PHE A 81 5.98 5.29 -23.42
C PHE A 81 6.42 6.73 -23.17
N ARG A 82 6.85 6.98 -21.92
CA ARG A 82 7.42 8.26 -21.49
C ARG A 82 8.71 8.02 -20.70
N GLU A 83 9.80 8.62 -21.16
CA GLU A 83 11.13 8.48 -20.55
C GLU A 83 11.17 9.00 -19.10
N ASP A 84 10.54 10.16 -18.82
CA ASP A 84 10.46 10.72 -17.47
C ASP A 84 9.74 9.79 -16.48
N ARG A 85 8.72 9.08 -16.97
CA ARG A 85 8.01 8.09 -16.16
C ARG A 85 8.84 6.84 -15.91
N TYR A 86 9.55 6.36 -16.92
CA TYR A 86 10.46 5.24 -16.83
C TYR A 86 11.52 5.49 -15.74
N GLN A 87 12.21 6.62 -15.81
CA GLN A 87 13.23 7.01 -14.85
C GLN A 87 12.66 7.20 -13.44
N SER A 88 11.47 7.80 -13.32
CA SER A 88 10.79 7.96 -12.04
C SER A 88 10.46 6.60 -11.40
N LEU A 89 10.01 5.62 -12.16
CA LEU A 89 9.72 4.28 -11.65
C LEU A 89 10.98 3.55 -11.18
N GLN A 90 12.11 3.80 -11.84
CA GLN A 90 13.40 3.21 -11.48
C GLN A 90 13.96 3.79 -10.17
N THR A 91 13.81 5.10 -9.95
CA THR A 91 14.50 5.80 -8.85
C THR A 91 13.61 6.02 -7.63
N LYS A 92 12.32 6.24 -7.81
CA LYS A 92 11.39 6.57 -6.72
C LYS A 92 11.34 5.53 -5.58
N PRO A 93 11.45 4.21 -5.82
CA PRO A 93 11.51 3.24 -4.74
C PRO A 93 12.66 3.50 -3.75
N LEU A 94 13.78 4.06 -4.22
CA LEU A 94 14.96 4.34 -3.40
C LEU A 94 14.76 5.49 -2.38
N GLU A 95 13.69 6.25 -2.49
CA GLU A 95 13.33 7.29 -1.52
C GLU A 95 12.70 6.69 -0.24
N SER A 96 12.30 5.42 -0.27
CA SER A 96 11.63 4.73 0.83
C SER A 96 12.60 3.87 1.62
N SER A 97 12.34 3.69 2.91
CA SER A 97 13.02 2.68 3.72
C SER A 97 12.59 1.28 3.34
N HIS A 98 11.28 1.10 3.19
CA HIS A 98 10.65 -0.15 2.74
C HIS A 98 9.52 0.15 1.77
N ILE A 99 9.23 -0.81 0.89
CA ILE A 99 8.01 -0.83 0.09
C ILE A 99 7.35 -2.19 0.27
N ILE A 100 6.07 -2.19 0.58
CA ILE A 100 5.26 -3.39 0.68
C ILE A 100 4.35 -3.45 -0.54
N ALA A 101 4.60 -4.39 -1.45
CA ALA A 101 3.63 -4.70 -2.49
C ALA A 101 2.46 -5.44 -1.84
N VAL A 102 1.26 -4.94 -2.08
CA VAL A 102 0.02 -5.47 -1.50
C VAL A 102 -0.81 -6.10 -2.60
N GLY A 103 -1.08 -7.37 -2.42
CA GLY A 103 -1.91 -8.16 -3.33
C GLY A 103 -3.16 -8.71 -2.68
N MET A 104 -4.13 -9.03 -3.53
CA MET A 104 -5.29 -9.85 -3.19
C MET A 104 -5.14 -11.21 -3.88
N LYS A 105 -5.01 -12.28 -3.12
CA LYS A 105 -5.15 -13.64 -3.63
C LYS A 105 -6.62 -14.01 -3.65
N ARG A 106 -7.12 -14.35 -4.83
CA ARG A 106 -8.51 -14.74 -5.02
C ARG A 106 -8.79 -16.10 -4.39
N ASP A 107 -9.89 -16.25 -3.65
CA ASP A 107 -10.37 -17.57 -3.20
C ASP A 107 -10.59 -18.50 -4.41
N GLU A 108 -9.88 -19.63 -4.44
CA GLU A 108 -9.88 -20.56 -5.56
C GLU A 108 -11.29 -21.07 -5.89
N ALA A 109 -12.11 -21.28 -4.87
CA ALA A 109 -13.50 -21.70 -5.02
C ALA A 109 -14.45 -20.56 -5.41
N LYS A 110 -13.95 -19.30 -5.44
CA LYS A 110 -14.72 -18.09 -5.76
C LYS A 110 -16.03 -17.99 -4.98
N ARG A 111 -16.00 -18.38 -3.69
CA ARG A 111 -17.17 -18.45 -2.81
C ARG A 111 -17.77 -17.09 -2.45
N LEU A 112 -17.00 -16.02 -2.72
CA LEU A 112 -17.35 -14.64 -2.39
C LEU A 112 -17.27 -13.75 -3.63
N PRO A 113 -18.02 -12.65 -3.68
CA PRO A 113 -17.76 -11.58 -4.62
C PRO A 113 -16.35 -11.00 -4.43
N GLU A 114 -15.65 -10.72 -5.52
CA GLU A 114 -14.27 -10.19 -5.50
C GLU A 114 -14.12 -8.91 -4.67
N TRP A 115 -15.13 -8.03 -4.71
CA TRP A 115 -15.08 -6.76 -3.95
C TRP A 115 -15.03 -6.96 -2.43
N GLU A 116 -15.54 -8.08 -1.89
CA GLU A 116 -15.43 -8.39 -0.46
C GLU A 116 -13.98 -8.72 -0.08
N GLU A 117 -13.27 -9.45 -0.92
CA GLU A 117 -11.85 -9.78 -0.71
C GLU A 117 -10.97 -8.54 -0.89
N LEU A 118 -11.25 -7.71 -1.90
CA LEU A 118 -10.61 -6.41 -2.03
C LEU A 118 -10.85 -5.51 -0.81
N GLY A 119 -12.09 -5.48 -0.32
CA GLY A 119 -12.45 -4.75 0.91
C GLY A 119 -11.63 -5.21 2.11
N ALA A 120 -11.46 -6.52 2.30
CA ALA A 120 -10.64 -7.09 3.37
C ALA A 120 -9.16 -6.66 3.24
N VAL A 121 -8.60 -6.67 2.02
CA VAL A 121 -7.23 -6.19 1.77
C VAL A 121 -7.09 -4.71 2.12
N PHE A 122 -8.05 -3.86 1.77
CA PHE A 122 -8.01 -2.43 2.14
C PHE A 122 -8.17 -2.20 3.64
N CYS A 123 -8.91 -3.07 4.36
CA CYS A 123 -8.92 -3.08 5.83
C CYS A 123 -7.52 -3.42 6.39
N ALA A 124 -6.85 -4.42 5.83
CA ALA A 124 -5.47 -4.77 6.21
C ALA A 124 -4.50 -3.60 5.98
N ILE A 125 -4.60 -2.91 4.85
CA ILE A 125 -3.82 -1.69 4.56
C ILE A 125 -4.11 -0.60 5.60
N GLN A 126 -5.37 -0.40 5.99
CA GLN A 126 -5.72 0.58 7.02
C GLN A 126 -5.08 0.24 8.37
N ASN A 127 -5.04 -1.06 8.75
CA ASN A 127 -4.36 -1.50 9.96
C ASN A 127 -2.86 -1.18 9.91
N MET A 128 -2.20 -1.41 8.76
CA MET A 128 -0.80 -0.99 8.57
C MET A 128 -0.61 0.52 8.72
N TYR A 129 -1.50 1.32 8.16
CA TYR A 129 -1.46 2.78 8.29
C TYR A 129 -1.57 3.24 9.75
N LEU A 130 -2.50 2.67 10.52
CA LEU A 130 -2.68 3.00 11.92
C LEU A 130 -1.47 2.60 12.74
N THR A 131 -0.92 1.41 12.48
CA THR A 131 0.31 0.93 13.14
C THR A 131 1.48 1.86 12.85
N ALA A 132 1.76 2.18 11.58
CA ALA A 132 2.81 3.11 11.19
C ALA A 132 2.66 4.47 11.91
N THR A 133 1.43 5.00 11.97
CA THR A 133 1.13 6.27 12.65
C THR A 133 1.44 6.19 14.14
N ALA A 134 1.09 5.08 14.81
CA ALA A 134 1.36 4.87 16.23
C ALA A 134 2.87 4.82 16.55
N TYR A 135 3.68 4.33 15.61
CA TYR A 135 5.14 4.29 15.71
C TYR A 135 5.84 5.55 15.17
N GLY A 136 5.09 6.59 14.76
CA GLY A 136 5.67 7.80 14.18
C GLY A 136 6.27 7.60 12.78
N VAL A 137 5.94 6.50 12.11
CA VAL A 137 6.40 6.15 10.77
C VAL A 137 5.42 6.69 9.73
N GLY A 138 5.95 7.27 8.66
CA GLY A 138 5.18 7.75 7.53
C GLY A 138 4.97 6.65 6.49
N CYS A 139 3.77 6.61 5.91
CA CYS A 139 3.53 5.75 4.76
C CYS A 139 2.47 6.32 3.81
N TYR A 140 2.47 5.87 2.56
CA TYR A 140 1.39 6.11 1.62
C TYR A 140 1.24 4.94 0.63
N LEU A 141 0.00 4.66 0.25
CA LEU A 141 -0.33 3.65 -0.74
C LEU A 141 -0.36 4.30 -2.15
N SER A 142 0.45 3.79 -3.05
CA SER A 142 0.42 4.12 -4.47
C SER A 142 -0.39 3.05 -5.22
N THR A 143 -1.59 3.40 -5.69
CA THR A 143 -2.50 2.50 -6.41
C THR A 143 -2.61 2.83 -7.89
N GLY A 144 -2.22 4.04 -8.28
CA GLY A 144 -2.39 4.56 -9.64
C GLY A 144 -1.06 4.80 -10.34
N GLY A 145 -1.03 4.51 -11.61
CA GLY A 145 0.14 4.69 -12.46
C GLY A 145 1.22 3.61 -12.25
N GLY A 146 2.13 3.49 -13.18
CA GLY A 146 3.11 2.41 -13.17
C GLY A 146 2.49 1.07 -13.51
N ILE A 147 2.88 0.04 -12.79
CA ILE A 147 2.58 -1.35 -13.16
C ILE A 147 1.39 -1.98 -12.41
N THR A 148 0.69 -1.25 -11.55
CA THR A 148 -0.37 -1.82 -10.70
C THR A 148 -1.51 -2.46 -11.50
N ASN A 149 -1.77 -1.97 -12.70
CA ASN A 149 -2.83 -2.49 -13.57
C ASN A 149 -2.30 -3.38 -14.71
N PHE A 150 -1.01 -3.73 -14.69
CA PHE A 150 -0.42 -4.55 -15.74
C PHE A 150 -0.44 -6.02 -15.34
N GLU A 151 -1.08 -6.85 -16.14
CA GLU A 151 -1.11 -8.31 -15.96
C GLU A 151 0.30 -8.91 -15.93
N GLU A 152 1.23 -8.31 -16.71
CA GLU A 152 2.64 -8.67 -16.78
C GLU A 152 3.40 -8.45 -15.46
N ALA A 153 2.83 -7.71 -14.51
CA ALA A 153 3.44 -7.53 -13.20
C ALA A 153 3.21 -8.71 -12.25
N LYS A 154 2.12 -9.44 -12.40
CA LYS A 154 1.70 -10.50 -11.46
C LYS A 154 2.73 -11.62 -11.30
N PRO A 155 3.35 -12.16 -12.38
CA PRO A 155 4.32 -13.25 -12.24
C PRO A 155 5.55 -12.89 -11.39
N PHE A 156 5.95 -11.62 -11.36
CA PHE A 156 7.07 -11.18 -10.52
C PHE A 156 6.79 -11.38 -9.02
N PHE A 157 5.53 -11.34 -8.64
CA PHE A 157 5.09 -11.53 -7.26
C PHE A 157 4.60 -12.97 -7.00
N GLU A 158 4.74 -13.87 -7.97
CA GLU A 158 4.22 -15.25 -7.90
C GLU A 158 2.69 -15.30 -7.72
N TRP A 159 1.98 -14.32 -8.25
CA TRP A 159 0.53 -14.24 -8.19
C TRP A 159 -0.14 -14.77 -9.45
N GLY A 160 -1.28 -15.44 -9.25
CA GLY A 160 -2.06 -16.07 -10.31
C GLY A 160 -2.88 -15.06 -11.14
N PRO A 161 -3.54 -15.56 -12.20
CA PRO A 161 -4.31 -14.70 -13.12
C PRO A 161 -5.52 -14.03 -12.45
N ASP A 162 -6.13 -14.68 -11.48
CA ASP A 162 -7.28 -14.15 -10.74
C ASP A 162 -6.86 -13.21 -9.58
N ASP A 163 -5.58 -13.21 -9.21
CA ASP A 163 -5.04 -12.35 -8.15
C ASP A 163 -4.90 -10.91 -8.64
N LYS A 164 -4.81 -9.97 -7.69
CA LYS A 164 -4.67 -8.54 -8.02
C LYS A 164 -3.52 -7.89 -7.26
N LEU A 165 -2.76 -7.08 -7.96
CA LEU A 165 -1.84 -6.13 -7.35
C LEU A 165 -2.63 -4.88 -6.94
N CYS A 166 -2.86 -4.71 -5.62
CA CYS A 166 -3.65 -3.60 -5.08
C CYS A 166 -2.86 -2.30 -4.97
N GLY A 167 -1.53 -2.38 -4.90
CA GLY A 167 -0.66 -1.21 -4.84
C GLY A 167 0.65 -1.46 -4.11
N PHE A 168 1.39 -0.37 -3.93
CA PHE A 168 2.67 -0.33 -3.22
C PHE A 168 2.55 0.62 -2.02
N LEU A 169 2.67 0.09 -0.80
CA LEU A 169 2.73 0.88 0.41
C LEU A 169 4.19 1.29 0.65
N HIS A 170 4.49 2.54 0.40
CA HIS A 170 5.79 3.14 0.69
C HIS A 170 5.89 3.48 2.17
N VAL A 171 7.02 3.17 2.80
CA VAL A 171 7.25 3.35 4.24
C VAL A 171 8.58 4.06 4.46
N GLY A 172 8.61 5.07 5.35
CA GLY A 172 9.82 5.81 5.69
C GLY A 172 9.64 6.72 6.90
N MET A 173 10.74 7.22 7.45
CA MET A 173 10.72 8.19 8.56
C MET A 173 10.35 9.58 8.03
N PRO A 174 9.29 10.22 8.55
CA PRO A 174 8.88 11.53 8.06
C PRO A 174 9.83 12.64 8.50
N LYS A 175 10.14 13.61 7.62
CA LYS A 175 10.99 14.80 7.92
C LYS A 175 10.38 15.73 8.96
N ALA A 176 9.06 15.76 9.05
CA ALA A 176 8.35 16.68 9.95
C ALA A 176 7.05 16.05 10.43
N THR A 177 6.56 16.57 11.57
CA THR A 177 5.23 16.25 12.08
C THR A 177 4.17 16.64 11.04
N GLN A 178 3.25 15.72 10.77
CA GLN A 178 2.22 15.92 9.77
C GLN A 178 1.19 16.96 10.24
N THR A 179 0.79 17.83 9.33
CA THR A 179 -0.25 18.83 9.60
C THR A 179 -1.62 18.19 9.82
N ALA A 180 -2.49 18.88 10.57
CA ALA A 180 -3.85 18.41 10.79
C ALA A 180 -4.59 18.18 9.49
N GLY A 181 -5.31 17.07 9.41
CA GLY A 181 -6.14 16.73 8.25
C GLY A 181 -7.44 17.55 8.24
N ARG A 182 -7.98 17.72 7.04
CA ARG A 182 -9.30 18.34 6.86
C ARG A 182 -10.31 17.29 6.37
N ARG A 183 -11.51 17.35 6.92
CA ARG A 183 -12.68 16.57 6.44
C ARG A 183 -13.89 17.48 6.41
N ILE A 184 -14.79 17.24 5.48
CA ILE A 184 -16.14 17.80 5.54
C ILE A 184 -16.89 17.13 6.69
N PRO A 185 -17.86 17.82 7.32
CA PRO A 185 -18.62 17.27 8.44
C PRO A 185 -19.26 15.92 8.11
N ILE A 186 -19.25 14.99 9.06
CA ILE A 186 -19.84 13.66 8.85
C ILE A 186 -21.36 13.75 8.65
N SER A 187 -22.01 14.76 9.20
CA SER A 187 -23.45 15.02 9.02
C SER A 187 -23.86 15.19 7.55
N GLU A 188 -22.93 15.62 6.68
CA GLU A 188 -23.20 15.73 5.24
C GLU A 188 -23.20 14.37 4.49
N LYS A 189 -22.85 13.29 5.19
CA LYS A 189 -22.69 11.95 4.61
C LYS A 189 -23.54 10.88 5.28
N VAL A 190 -24.32 11.27 6.29
CA VAL A 190 -25.09 10.33 7.10
C VAL A 190 -26.56 10.72 7.07
N THR A 191 -27.40 9.76 6.77
CA THR A 191 -28.85 9.86 6.92
C THR A 191 -29.32 8.94 8.06
N TRP A 192 -30.00 9.48 9.02
CA TRP A 192 -30.61 8.72 10.12
C TRP A 192 -32.08 8.39 9.77
N ILE A 193 -32.44 7.12 9.77
CA ILE A 193 -33.84 6.65 9.70
C ILE A 193 -34.15 6.15 11.09
N LYS A 194 -35.14 6.81 11.77
CA LYS A 194 -35.57 6.51 13.15
C LYS A 194 -37.01 6.11 13.17
#